data_c11eac3e19f558d761636898967ba862
#
_entry.id   c11eac3e19f558d761636898967ba862
#
_cell.length_a   1.000
_cell.length_b   1.000
_cell.length_c   1.000
_cell.angle_alpha   90.00
_cell.angle_beta   90.00
_cell.angle_gamma   90.00
#
_symmetry.space_group_name_H-M   'P 1'
#
loop_
_entity.id
_entity.type
_entity.pdbx_description
1 polymer ?
#
loop_
_entity_poly.entity_id
_entity_poly.type
_entity_poly.pdbx_seq_one_letter_code
_entity_poly.pdbx_strand_id
1 'polypeptide(L)'
;RFLDGLIIRTHGHEIIEEFAKSSQIPVVNALTDLLHPCQIYADCMTLLEKLSGGMNPFEGLKGKKLAFYGDTSCNMANSWILAGAIFDMEISLCGPEDFQPSQEIQSLLQKGHLSPTWSFTTDPNHASLNADVVYTDVWVSMGCEADSQGRLEAMKPYQVNETILEAAKKESIFMHCMPAHPGEEVSQAV
;
A
#
# COMPACT_ATOMS: atom_id res chain seq x y z
N ARG A 1 12.89 -19.20 28.65
CA ARG A 1 12.68 -18.22 27.58
C ARG A 1 13.65 -18.52 26.45
N PHE A 2 13.13 -18.82 25.25
CA PHE A 2 13.95 -19.21 24.10
C PHE A 2 14.07 -18.07 23.08
N LEU A 3 13.16 -17.09 23.09
CA LEU A 3 13.07 -16.00 22.13
C LEU A 3 12.89 -14.66 22.87
N ASP A 4 13.43 -13.59 22.32
CA ASP A 4 13.27 -12.21 22.79
C ASP A 4 12.28 -11.40 21.95
N GLY A 5 11.91 -11.87 20.79
CA GLY A 5 10.88 -11.33 19.92
C GLY A 5 10.47 -12.37 18.88
N LEU A 6 9.36 -12.13 18.20
CA LEU A 6 8.80 -13.00 17.17
C LEU A 6 8.41 -12.16 15.95
N ILE A 7 8.88 -12.54 14.78
CA ILE A 7 8.51 -11.94 13.50
C ILE A 7 7.71 -12.98 12.73
N ILE A 8 6.45 -12.67 12.38
CA ILE A 8 5.53 -13.63 11.77
C ILE A 8 5.10 -13.12 10.39
N ARG A 9 5.22 -13.99 9.38
CA ARG A 9 4.56 -13.88 8.09
C ARG A 9 3.59 -15.04 7.94
N THR A 10 2.31 -14.75 7.82
CA THR A 10 1.23 -15.73 7.71
C THR A 10 0.11 -15.21 6.84
N HIS A 11 -0.89 -16.04 6.52
CA HIS A 11 -2.04 -15.60 5.75
C HIS A 11 -3.04 -14.85 6.64
N GLY A 12 -3.67 -15.50 7.61
CA GLY A 12 -4.70 -14.88 8.45
C GLY A 12 -4.14 -13.86 9.45
N HIS A 13 -4.70 -12.67 9.46
CA HIS A 13 -4.28 -11.58 10.35
C HIS A 13 -4.57 -11.89 11.82
N GLU A 14 -5.68 -12.54 12.11
CA GLU A 14 -6.11 -12.96 13.44
C GLU A 14 -5.07 -13.85 14.15
N ILE A 15 -4.30 -14.62 13.39
CA ILE A 15 -3.22 -15.47 13.93
C ILE A 15 -2.18 -14.61 14.63
N ILE A 16 -1.75 -13.51 14.02
CA ILE A 16 -0.76 -12.60 14.61
C ILE A 16 -1.35 -11.89 15.84
N GLU A 17 -2.60 -11.47 15.79
CA GLU A 17 -3.28 -10.86 16.93
C GLU A 17 -3.33 -11.82 18.13
N GLU A 18 -3.61 -13.11 17.88
CA GLU A 18 -3.67 -14.13 18.92
C GLU A 18 -2.30 -14.40 19.56
N PHE A 19 -1.25 -14.48 18.72
CA PHE A 19 0.13 -14.53 19.21
C PHE A 19 0.49 -13.31 20.05
N ALA A 20 0.15 -12.10 19.59
CA ALA A 20 0.45 -10.87 20.32
C ALA A 20 -0.27 -10.80 21.68
N LYS A 21 -1.55 -11.23 21.74
CA LYS A 21 -2.32 -11.28 22.99
C LYS A 21 -1.77 -12.30 23.99
N SER A 22 -1.26 -13.43 23.52
CA SER A 22 -0.78 -14.55 24.34
C SER A 22 0.70 -14.44 24.70
N SER A 23 1.45 -13.56 24.05
CA SER A 23 2.90 -13.45 24.17
C SER A 23 3.32 -12.40 25.22
N GLN A 24 4.43 -12.68 25.92
CA GLN A 24 5.13 -11.72 26.77
C GLN A 24 6.35 -11.08 26.10
N ILE A 25 6.58 -11.41 24.82
CA ILE A 25 7.64 -10.84 23.98
C ILE A 25 7.04 -10.06 22.82
N PRO A 26 7.73 -9.10 22.23
CA PRO A 26 7.26 -8.38 21.06
C PRO A 26 6.92 -9.31 19.90
N VAL A 27 5.78 -9.07 19.25
CA VAL A 27 5.35 -9.77 18.03
C VAL A 27 5.28 -8.73 16.91
N VAL A 28 6.00 -8.99 15.82
CA VAL A 28 6.06 -8.13 14.64
C VAL A 28 5.32 -8.80 13.48
N ASN A 29 4.37 -8.09 12.89
CA ASN A 29 3.73 -8.50 11.66
C ASN A 29 4.67 -8.25 10.46
N ALA A 30 5.24 -9.32 9.87
CA ALA A 30 6.04 -9.23 8.66
C ALA A 30 5.17 -9.13 7.39
N LEU A 31 4.02 -9.81 7.38
CA LEU A 31 2.97 -9.72 6.36
C LEU A 31 1.79 -10.60 6.78
N THR A 32 0.58 -10.12 6.49
CA THR A 32 -0.65 -10.92 6.46
C THR A 32 -1.46 -10.60 5.20
N ASP A 33 -2.58 -11.30 5.00
CA ASP A 33 -3.57 -10.97 3.96
C ASP A 33 -4.15 -9.56 4.11
N LEU A 34 -4.22 -9.04 5.34
CA LEU A 34 -4.77 -7.71 5.62
C LEU A 34 -3.73 -6.59 5.54
N LEU A 35 -2.51 -6.78 6.04
CA LEU A 35 -1.50 -5.74 6.21
C LEU A 35 -0.07 -6.21 5.94
N HIS A 36 0.78 -5.27 5.47
CA HIS A 36 2.22 -5.45 5.31
C HIS A 36 3.03 -4.30 5.96
N PRO A 37 3.02 -4.15 7.29
CA PRO A 37 3.60 -2.97 7.96
C PRO A 37 5.11 -2.85 7.75
N CYS A 38 5.86 -3.95 7.69
CA CYS A 38 7.31 -3.89 7.47
C CYS A 38 7.66 -3.25 6.13
N GLN A 39 6.91 -3.55 5.06
CA GLN A 39 7.10 -2.92 3.76
C GLN A 39 6.80 -1.42 3.84
N ILE A 40 5.69 -1.05 4.45
CA ILE A 40 5.29 0.36 4.56
C ILE A 40 6.32 1.19 5.31
N TYR A 41 6.89 0.69 6.41
CA TYR A 41 7.94 1.43 7.12
C TYR A 41 9.21 1.57 6.28
N ALA A 42 9.60 0.55 5.49
CA ALA A 42 10.71 0.63 4.56
C ALA A 42 10.45 1.66 3.45
N ASP A 43 9.23 1.67 2.91
CA ASP A 43 8.82 2.62 1.87
C ASP A 43 8.77 4.06 2.43
N CYS A 44 8.19 4.26 3.61
CA CYS A 44 8.20 5.56 4.28
C CYS A 44 9.62 6.08 4.54
N MET A 45 10.55 5.21 4.93
CA MET A 45 11.96 5.58 5.09
C MET A 45 12.56 6.03 3.76
N THR A 46 12.30 5.31 2.66
CA THR A 46 12.73 5.69 1.31
C THR A 46 12.15 7.04 0.89
N LEU A 47 10.86 7.28 1.16
CA LEU A 47 10.21 8.57 0.86
C LEU A 47 10.85 9.72 1.64
N LEU A 48 11.16 9.52 2.91
CA LEU A 48 11.85 10.52 3.72
C LEU A 48 13.23 10.88 3.17
N GLU A 49 14.00 9.88 2.77
CA GLU A 49 15.33 10.09 2.20
C GLU A 49 15.26 10.82 0.86
N LYS A 50 14.27 10.49 0.02
CA LYS A 50 14.16 11.03 -1.34
C LYS A 50 13.44 12.38 -1.41
N LEU A 51 12.37 12.57 -0.64
CA LEU A 51 11.49 13.73 -0.75
C LEU A 51 11.74 14.80 0.32
N SER A 52 12.35 14.45 1.46
CA SER A 52 12.48 15.38 2.59
C SER A 52 13.89 15.50 3.17
N GLY A 53 14.89 14.83 2.57
CA GLY A 53 16.27 14.89 3.04
C GLY A 53 16.48 14.30 4.44
N GLY A 54 15.65 13.33 4.85
CA GLY A 54 15.80 12.62 6.12
C GLY A 54 15.17 13.35 7.34
N MET A 55 14.19 14.23 7.11
CA MET A 55 13.44 14.88 8.18
C MET A 55 12.68 13.86 9.05
N ASN A 56 12.16 14.31 10.19
CA ASN A 56 11.24 13.53 11.02
C ASN A 56 10.05 13.02 10.16
N PRO A 57 9.69 11.73 10.24
CA PRO A 57 8.63 11.15 9.39
C PRO A 57 7.29 11.87 9.51
N PHE A 58 6.92 12.34 10.68
CA PHE A 58 5.67 13.07 10.89
C PHE A 58 5.66 14.47 10.27
N GLU A 59 6.81 15.03 9.96
CA GLU A 59 6.95 16.31 9.26
C GLU A 59 7.25 16.13 7.79
N GLY A 60 8.14 15.20 7.45
CA GLY A 60 8.62 14.98 6.09
C GLY A 60 7.61 14.34 5.15
N LEU A 61 6.68 13.52 5.68
CA LEU A 61 5.62 12.86 4.91
C LEU A 61 4.29 13.63 4.94
N LYS A 62 4.11 14.54 5.88
CA LYS A 62 2.87 15.30 6.04
C LYS A 62 2.48 16.03 4.75
N GLY A 63 1.21 15.84 4.34
CA GLY A 63 0.64 16.44 3.14
C GLY A 63 1.21 15.91 1.82
N LYS A 64 2.05 14.86 1.84
CA LYS A 64 2.47 14.18 0.62
C LYS A 64 1.32 13.34 0.07
N LYS A 65 1.16 13.35 -1.25
CA LYS A 65 0.14 12.57 -1.95
C LYS A 65 0.76 11.32 -2.55
N LEU A 66 0.17 10.16 -2.25
CA LEU A 66 0.49 8.87 -2.87
C LEU A 66 -0.71 8.39 -3.68
N ALA A 67 -0.47 8.06 -4.96
CA ALA A 67 -1.44 7.42 -5.84
C ALA A 67 -1.11 5.93 -5.96
N PHE A 68 -2.00 5.07 -5.47
CA PHE A 68 -1.88 3.61 -5.56
C PHE A 68 -2.74 3.07 -6.69
N TYR A 69 -2.19 2.20 -7.53
CA TYR A 69 -2.84 1.63 -8.70
C TYR A 69 -2.97 0.11 -8.61
N GLY A 70 -4.09 -0.43 -9.08
CA GLY A 70 -4.36 -1.86 -9.20
C GLY A 70 -5.39 -2.39 -8.21
N ASP A 71 -5.08 -3.49 -7.51
CA ASP A 71 -5.96 -4.07 -6.49
C ASP A 71 -5.95 -3.23 -5.21
N THR A 72 -6.94 -2.35 -5.07
CA THR A 72 -7.04 -1.48 -3.89
C THR A 72 -7.66 -2.18 -2.67
N SER A 73 -8.02 -3.45 -2.78
CA SER A 73 -8.46 -4.29 -1.66
C SER A 73 -7.29 -5.06 -0.99
N CYS A 74 -6.11 -5.04 -1.60
CA CYS A 74 -4.95 -5.80 -1.13
C CYS A 74 -4.33 -5.25 0.17
N ASN A 75 -3.47 -6.06 0.79
CA ASN A 75 -2.79 -5.69 2.04
C ASN A 75 -1.91 -4.44 1.90
N MET A 76 -1.30 -4.20 0.73
CA MET A 76 -0.49 -3.01 0.49
C MET A 76 -1.32 -1.73 0.47
N ALA A 77 -2.46 -1.72 -0.23
CA ALA A 77 -3.38 -0.59 -0.25
C ALA A 77 -3.94 -0.30 1.15
N ASN A 78 -4.35 -1.34 1.88
CA ASN A 78 -4.79 -1.23 3.28
C ASN A 78 -3.70 -0.63 4.17
N SER A 79 -2.47 -1.07 4.00
CA SER A 79 -1.32 -0.58 4.79
C SER A 79 -0.99 0.87 4.46
N TRP A 80 -1.14 1.31 3.19
CA TRP A 80 -1.00 2.71 2.81
C TRP A 80 -2.09 3.61 3.39
N ILE A 81 -3.34 3.13 3.49
CA ILE A 81 -4.42 3.87 4.17
C ILE A 81 -4.04 4.13 5.64
N LEU A 82 -3.53 3.11 6.35
CA LEU A 82 -3.05 3.27 7.74
C LEU A 82 -1.85 4.22 7.83
N ALA A 83 -0.87 4.09 6.94
CA ALA A 83 0.27 4.99 6.89
C ALA A 83 -0.16 6.44 6.62
N GLY A 84 -1.12 6.64 5.71
CA GLY A 84 -1.73 7.94 5.45
C GLY A 84 -2.30 8.57 6.71
N ALA A 85 -2.99 7.77 7.53
CA ALA A 85 -3.54 8.24 8.81
C ALA A 85 -2.47 8.55 9.86
N ILE A 86 -1.38 7.77 9.91
CA ILE A 86 -0.30 7.93 10.90
C ILE A 86 0.61 9.12 10.55
N PHE A 87 0.93 9.31 9.27
CA PHE A 87 1.90 10.30 8.79
C PHE A 87 1.25 11.54 8.14
N ASP A 88 -0.09 11.67 8.22
CA ASP A 88 -0.86 12.79 7.65
C ASP A 88 -0.61 12.94 6.12
N MET A 89 -0.59 11.82 5.40
CA MET A 89 -0.48 11.76 3.94
C MET A 89 -1.87 11.68 3.30
N GLU A 90 -1.97 12.14 2.04
CA GLU A 90 -3.14 11.92 1.18
C GLU A 90 -2.95 10.64 0.37
N ILE A 91 -3.90 9.71 0.45
CA ILE A 91 -3.86 8.46 -0.30
C ILE A 91 -4.96 8.45 -1.36
N SER A 92 -4.57 8.38 -2.62
CA SER A 92 -5.48 8.25 -3.77
C SER A 92 -5.41 6.83 -4.32
N LEU A 93 -6.48 6.06 -4.12
CA LEU A 93 -6.57 4.68 -4.59
C LEU A 93 -7.24 4.63 -5.95
N CYS A 94 -6.67 3.89 -6.89
CA CYS A 94 -7.16 3.75 -8.24
C CYS A 94 -7.20 2.29 -8.69
N GLY A 95 -8.39 1.78 -8.93
CA GLY A 95 -8.60 0.40 -9.33
C GLY A 95 -10.02 0.14 -9.81
N PRO A 96 -10.34 -1.11 -10.19
CA PRO A 96 -11.71 -1.49 -10.56
C PRO A 96 -12.67 -1.34 -9.37
N GLU A 97 -13.93 -1.04 -9.67
CA GLU A 97 -14.99 -0.81 -8.66
C GLU A 97 -15.15 -1.96 -7.66
N ASP A 98 -14.95 -3.19 -8.11
CA ASP A 98 -15.10 -4.40 -7.28
C ASP A 98 -13.90 -4.65 -6.35
N PHE A 99 -12.84 -3.86 -6.44
CA PHE A 99 -11.60 -4.02 -5.68
C PHE A 99 -11.36 -2.87 -4.69
N GLN A 100 -12.41 -2.37 -4.07
CA GLN A 100 -12.31 -1.32 -3.05
C GLN A 100 -11.82 -1.85 -1.70
N PRO A 101 -11.22 -0.98 -0.86
CA PRO A 101 -10.78 -1.35 0.48
C PRO A 101 -11.91 -1.96 1.33
N SER A 102 -11.59 -3.01 2.07
CA SER A 102 -12.56 -3.77 2.87
C SER A 102 -13.10 -2.98 4.06
N GLN A 103 -14.25 -3.42 4.60
CA GLN A 103 -14.78 -2.87 5.85
C GLN A 103 -13.87 -3.15 7.05
N GLU A 104 -13.00 -4.15 6.95
CA GLU A 104 -12.06 -4.50 8.01
C GLU A 104 -11.04 -3.40 8.25
N ILE A 105 -10.48 -2.80 7.19
CA ILE A 105 -9.58 -1.65 7.34
C ILE A 105 -10.29 -0.45 7.98
N GLN A 106 -11.56 -0.21 7.65
CA GLN A 106 -12.34 0.85 8.28
C GLN A 106 -12.54 0.59 9.78
N SER A 107 -12.76 -0.67 10.16
CA SER A 107 -12.87 -1.07 11.56
C SER A 107 -11.56 -0.87 12.33
N LEU A 108 -10.42 -1.15 11.71
CA LEU A 108 -9.10 -0.90 12.31
C LEU A 108 -8.85 0.60 12.51
N LEU A 109 -9.20 1.44 11.55
CA LEU A 109 -9.09 2.89 11.66
C LEU A 109 -9.93 3.43 12.83
N GLN A 110 -11.17 2.96 12.97
CA GLN A 110 -12.04 3.34 14.08
C GLN A 110 -11.49 2.92 15.43
N LYS A 111 -11.01 1.67 15.56
CA LYS A 111 -10.37 1.18 16.78
C LYS A 111 -9.12 1.98 17.17
N GLY A 112 -8.35 2.41 16.17
CA GLY A 112 -7.15 3.23 16.35
C GLY A 112 -7.43 4.72 16.54
N HIS A 113 -8.69 5.17 16.47
CA HIS A 113 -9.06 6.60 16.43
C HIS A 113 -8.32 7.37 15.32
N LEU A 114 -8.08 6.71 14.19
CA LEU A 114 -7.37 7.28 13.04
C LEU A 114 -8.35 7.83 12.02
N SER A 115 -8.02 8.98 11.43
CA SER A 115 -8.84 9.66 10.42
C SER A 115 -8.00 9.96 9.18
N PRO A 116 -7.77 8.96 8.31
CA PRO A 116 -6.96 9.16 7.12
C PRO A 116 -7.67 10.03 6.10
N THR A 117 -6.87 10.79 5.33
CA THR A 117 -7.31 11.43 4.10
C THR A 117 -7.07 10.47 2.95
N TRP A 118 -8.13 9.81 2.48
CA TRP A 118 -8.03 8.93 1.31
C TRP A 118 -9.25 9.05 0.40
N SER A 119 -9.06 8.73 -0.86
CA SER A 119 -10.10 8.72 -1.89
C SER A 119 -9.95 7.48 -2.78
N PHE A 120 -11.04 7.09 -3.42
CA PHE A 120 -11.06 6.03 -4.43
C PHE A 120 -11.58 6.59 -5.75
N THR A 121 -10.99 6.15 -6.86
CA THR A 121 -11.45 6.48 -8.21
C THR A 121 -11.19 5.31 -9.17
N THR A 122 -12.02 5.19 -10.18
CA THR A 122 -11.80 4.29 -11.31
C THR A 122 -11.14 5.00 -12.51
N ASP A 123 -10.84 6.29 -12.39
CA ASP A 123 -10.15 7.06 -13.45
C ASP A 123 -8.63 7.09 -13.20
N PRO A 124 -7.84 6.36 -14.01
CA PRO A 124 -6.37 6.31 -13.84
C PRO A 124 -5.69 7.67 -13.99
N ASN A 125 -6.23 8.56 -14.82
CA ASN A 125 -5.62 9.87 -15.05
C ASN A 125 -5.85 10.84 -13.88
N HIS A 126 -6.93 10.62 -13.11
CA HIS A 126 -7.26 11.49 -11.99
C HIS A 126 -6.43 11.18 -10.73
N ALA A 127 -6.13 9.92 -10.47
CA ALA A 127 -5.49 9.51 -9.21
C ALA A 127 -4.10 10.12 -9.03
N SER A 128 -3.27 10.12 -10.08
CA SER A 128 -1.88 10.61 -10.02
C SER A 128 -1.75 12.13 -10.12
N LEU A 129 -2.83 12.87 -10.37
CA LEU A 129 -2.75 14.34 -10.45
C LEU A 129 -2.09 14.94 -9.20
N ASN A 130 -0.96 15.62 -9.41
CA ASN A 130 -0.15 16.21 -8.34
C ASN A 130 0.35 15.23 -7.27
N ALA A 131 0.45 13.92 -7.56
CA ALA A 131 1.02 12.96 -6.66
C ALA A 131 2.54 13.16 -6.49
N ASP A 132 3.02 13.01 -5.26
CA ASP A 132 4.46 12.94 -4.95
C ASP A 132 5.00 11.53 -5.20
N VAL A 133 4.11 10.52 -5.09
CA VAL A 133 4.44 9.10 -5.24
C VAL A 133 3.39 8.42 -6.09
N VAL A 134 3.84 7.61 -7.06
CA VAL A 134 3.01 6.63 -7.78
C VAL A 134 3.42 5.25 -7.32
N TYR A 135 2.46 4.45 -6.85
CA TYR A 135 2.70 3.14 -6.26
C TYR A 135 1.85 2.08 -6.92
N THR A 136 2.38 0.88 -7.09
CA THR A 136 1.60 -0.31 -7.49
C THR A 136 2.12 -1.57 -6.81
N ASP A 137 1.32 -2.62 -6.86
CA ASP A 137 1.64 -3.98 -6.43
C ASP A 137 1.22 -4.96 -7.52
N VAL A 138 1.67 -6.21 -7.42
CA VAL A 138 1.26 -7.28 -8.33
C VAL A 138 -0.26 -7.41 -8.38
N TRP A 139 -0.81 -7.65 -9.57
CA TRP A 139 -2.27 -7.78 -9.74
C TRP A 139 -2.82 -9.11 -9.23
N VAL A 140 -1.97 -10.13 -9.19
CA VAL A 140 -2.31 -11.45 -8.65
C VAL A 140 -1.49 -11.68 -7.38
N SER A 141 -2.10 -11.34 -6.24
CA SER A 141 -1.50 -11.56 -4.91
C SER A 141 -1.55 -13.02 -4.49
N MET A 142 -0.76 -13.40 -3.49
CA MET A 142 -0.79 -14.75 -2.90
C MET A 142 -2.22 -15.15 -2.47
N GLY A 143 -2.66 -16.33 -2.88
CA GLY A 143 -3.99 -16.87 -2.59
C GLY A 143 -5.08 -16.48 -3.60
N CYS A 144 -4.75 -15.66 -4.62
CA CYS A 144 -5.67 -15.25 -5.68
C CYS A 144 -5.38 -15.91 -7.05
N GLU A 145 -4.52 -16.93 -7.08
CA GLU A 145 -4.02 -17.57 -8.31
C GLU A 145 -5.13 -18.27 -9.10
N ALA A 146 -6.20 -18.73 -8.42
CA ALA A 146 -7.32 -19.43 -9.05
C ALA A 146 -8.14 -18.55 -10.01
N ASP A 147 -8.15 -17.22 -9.81
CA ASP A 147 -8.87 -16.24 -10.65
C ASP A 147 -7.91 -15.27 -11.35
N SER A 148 -6.70 -15.71 -11.64
CA SER A 148 -5.64 -14.85 -12.18
C SER A 148 -6.03 -14.15 -13.48
N GLN A 149 -6.67 -14.86 -14.41
CA GLN A 149 -7.02 -14.30 -15.73
C GLN A 149 -8.08 -13.21 -15.64
N GLY A 150 -9.13 -13.40 -14.82
CA GLY A 150 -10.16 -12.38 -14.59
C GLY A 150 -9.59 -11.12 -13.96
N ARG A 151 -8.70 -11.29 -12.97
CA ARG A 151 -8.00 -10.18 -12.32
C ARG A 151 -7.11 -9.41 -13.28
N LEU A 152 -6.29 -10.10 -14.07
CA LEU A 152 -5.41 -9.47 -15.07
C LEU A 152 -6.21 -8.63 -16.07
N GLU A 153 -7.34 -9.14 -16.57
CA GLU A 153 -8.20 -8.37 -17.50
C GLU A 153 -8.82 -7.14 -16.83
N ALA A 154 -9.32 -7.27 -15.61
CA ALA A 154 -9.92 -6.15 -14.87
C ALA A 154 -8.88 -5.05 -14.52
N MET A 155 -7.62 -5.44 -14.27
CA MET A 155 -6.57 -4.52 -13.86
C MET A 155 -5.86 -3.81 -15.02
N LYS A 156 -5.96 -4.29 -16.27
CA LYS A 156 -5.28 -3.70 -17.44
C LYS A 156 -5.40 -2.17 -17.57
N PRO A 157 -6.56 -1.54 -17.32
CA PRO A 157 -6.68 -0.08 -17.41
C PRO A 157 -5.85 0.68 -16.37
N TYR A 158 -5.40 -0.01 -15.33
CA TYR A 158 -4.70 0.54 -14.17
C TYR A 158 -3.19 0.26 -14.18
N GLN A 159 -2.66 -0.20 -15.32
CA GLN A 159 -1.21 -0.36 -15.50
C GLN A 159 -0.51 1.00 -15.35
N VAL A 160 0.47 1.07 -14.45
CA VAL A 160 1.33 2.25 -14.34
C VAL A 160 2.21 2.37 -15.59
N ASN A 161 2.08 3.48 -16.29
CA ASN A 161 2.78 3.79 -17.53
C ASN A 161 3.23 5.25 -17.54
N GLU A 162 3.88 5.68 -18.61
CA GLU A 162 4.42 7.03 -18.74
C GLU A 162 3.34 8.11 -18.62
N THR A 163 2.14 7.89 -19.15
CA THR A 163 1.03 8.85 -19.08
C THR A 163 0.60 9.10 -17.63
N ILE A 164 0.55 8.04 -16.81
CA ILE A 164 0.24 8.15 -15.38
C ILE A 164 1.34 8.91 -14.64
N LEU A 165 2.61 8.64 -14.97
CA LEU A 165 3.75 9.35 -14.36
C LEU A 165 3.81 10.82 -14.78
N GLU A 166 3.49 11.14 -16.04
CA GLU A 166 3.43 12.51 -16.53
C GLU A 166 2.34 13.35 -15.85
N ALA A 167 1.25 12.74 -15.41
CA ALA A 167 0.18 13.42 -14.66
C ALA A 167 0.57 13.72 -13.20
N ALA A 168 1.55 13.03 -12.65
CA ALA A 168 2.10 13.26 -11.32
C ALA A 168 3.03 14.49 -11.30
N LYS A 169 3.53 14.87 -10.14
CA LYS A 169 4.55 15.92 -10.04
C LYS A 169 5.81 15.53 -10.81
N LYS A 170 6.48 16.51 -11.39
CA LYS A 170 7.73 16.29 -12.13
C LYS A 170 8.80 15.52 -11.34
N GLU A 171 8.82 15.71 -10.03
CA GLU A 171 9.77 15.07 -9.10
C GLU A 171 9.13 13.92 -8.34
N SER A 172 7.98 13.41 -8.85
CA SER A 172 7.35 12.23 -8.30
C SER A 172 8.26 11.01 -8.45
N ILE A 173 8.13 10.08 -7.54
CA ILE A 173 8.84 8.80 -7.58
C ILE A 173 7.86 7.66 -7.80
N PHE A 174 8.28 6.70 -8.61
CA PHE A 174 7.57 5.42 -8.75
C PHE A 174 8.12 4.43 -7.72
N MET A 175 7.22 3.70 -7.06
CA MET A 175 7.57 2.66 -6.09
C MET A 175 6.76 1.39 -6.30
N HIS A 176 7.35 0.26 -5.92
CA HIS A 176 6.74 -1.07 -5.99
C HIS A 176 7.27 -1.93 -4.85
N CYS A 177 6.41 -2.71 -4.19
CA CYS A 177 6.84 -3.60 -3.11
C CYS A 177 7.61 -4.84 -3.59
N MET A 178 7.70 -5.05 -4.91
CA MET A 178 8.40 -6.17 -5.56
C MET A 178 7.84 -7.59 -5.21
N PRO A 179 7.96 -8.57 -6.14
CA PRO A 179 8.55 -8.44 -7.48
C PRO A 179 7.64 -7.65 -8.43
N ALA A 180 8.21 -6.99 -9.44
CA ALA A 180 7.44 -6.35 -10.51
C ALA A 180 7.31 -7.27 -11.73
N HIS A 181 6.17 -7.19 -12.43
CA HIS A 181 5.91 -7.92 -13.69
C HIS A 181 5.75 -6.92 -14.83
N PRO A 182 6.86 -6.48 -15.48
CA PRO A 182 6.77 -5.54 -16.58
C PRO A 182 5.88 -6.05 -17.72
N GLY A 183 4.89 -5.25 -18.10
CA GLY A 183 3.84 -5.63 -19.06
C GLY A 183 2.52 -6.01 -18.40
N GLU A 184 2.48 -6.20 -17.08
CA GLU A 184 1.27 -6.33 -16.26
C GLU A 184 1.02 -5.02 -15.50
N GLU A 185 1.27 -4.95 -14.19
CA GLU A 185 0.98 -3.79 -13.34
C GLU A 185 1.82 -2.54 -13.65
N VAL A 186 2.94 -2.73 -14.33
CA VAL A 186 3.83 -1.65 -14.75
C VAL A 186 4.29 -1.85 -16.20
N SER A 187 4.38 -0.77 -16.98
CA SER A 187 4.92 -0.83 -18.34
C SER A 187 6.43 -1.07 -18.31
N GLN A 188 7.00 -1.55 -19.44
CA GLN A 188 8.46 -1.73 -19.54
C GLN A 188 9.24 -0.43 -19.61
N ALA A 189 8.57 0.69 -19.83
CA ALA A 189 9.19 2.00 -19.98
C ALA A 189 9.31 2.77 -18.64
N VAL A 190 8.56 2.35 -17.63
CA VAL A 190 8.65 2.82 -16.23
C VAL A 190 9.74 2.09 -15.50
#